data_1a02c074d933198663c569c2e13383f6
#
_entry.id   1a02c074d933198663c569c2e13383f6
#
_cell.length_a   1.000
_cell.length_b   1.000
_cell.length_c   1.000
_cell.angle_alpha   90.00
_cell.angle_beta   90.00
_cell.angle_gamma   90.00
#
_symmetry.space_group_name_H-M   'P 1'
#
loop_
_entity.id
_entity.type
_entity.pdbx_description
1 polymer ?
#
loop_
_entity_poly.entity_id
_entity_poly.type
_entity_poly.pdbx_seq_one_letter_code
_entity_poly.pdbx_strand_id
1 'polypeptide(L)'
;MKPKFERYFASLGFAVMLLAGVSAHAGELMDRIASGKSIRIGYANEPPFAYPDADNKPAGYVNAHVLGVLKEMGYDKIETVVTDWGGLIPGLQSDRLDLVTGGLYILHSRCENVAFSEPLAKVSDAFIVLPGNPKGIKTYKDLVSTGETMVTGLGYSLIENAKKEGVPASQIMEVPGPSEMLAAVVAGRAAAAAHNYLTLKDMAEKAGGKVEITDPNALPEWTKNWVSVGFRKSDKDFVEKFNAAQKKYLGTAAMMEAVKPYRYDESMLPKDETAEWICANR
;
A
#
# COMPACT_ATOMS: atom_id res chain seq x y z
N MET A 1 -90.03 -19.13 27.98
CA MET A 1 -88.75 -18.77 28.53
C MET A 1 -87.69 -19.73 28.03
N LYS A 2 -86.78 -19.31 27.13
CA LYS A 2 -85.68 -20.14 26.61
C LYS A 2 -84.34 -19.43 26.97
N PRO A 3 -83.40 -20.09 27.60
CA PRO A 3 -82.09 -19.51 27.87
C PRO A 3 -81.21 -19.52 26.62
N LYS A 4 -80.52 -18.36 26.35
CA LYS A 4 -79.51 -18.21 25.33
C LYS A 4 -78.22 -18.83 25.82
N PHE A 5 -77.59 -19.69 25.00
CA PHE A 5 -76.21 -20.19 25.16
C PHE A 5 -75.28 -19.25 24.40
N GLU A 6 -74.42 -18.55 25.10
CA GLU A 6 -73.31 -17.80 24.50
C GLU A 6 -72.11 -18.74 24.36
N ARG A 7 -71.65 -18.88 23.11
CA ARG A 7 -70.40 -19.59 22.76
C ARG A 7 -69.24 -18.61 22.75
N TYR A 8 -68.35 -18.76 23.71
CA TYR A 8 -67.07 -18.10 23.69
C TYR A 8 -66.14 -18.86 22.75
N PHE A 9 -65.75 -18.21 21.62
CA PHE A 9 -64.63 -18.65 20.78
C PHE A 9 -63.34 -18.03 21.33
N ALA A 10 -62.49 -18.86 21.92
CA ALA A 10 -61.13 -18.51 22.30
C ALA A 10 -60.26 -18.56 21.05
N SER A 11 -59.87 -17.41 20.52
CA SER A 11 -58.90 -17.30 19.42
C SER A 11 -57.49 -17.42 19.99
N LEU A 12 -56.85 -18.56 19.79
CA LEU A 12 -55.41 -18.76 20.03
C LEU A 12 -54.65 -18.05 18.90
N GLY A 13 -54.13 -16.84 19.15
CA GLY A 13 -53.21 -16.15 18.27
C GLY A 13 -51.83 -16.79 18.32
N PHE A 14 -51.44 -17.47 17.26
CA PHE A 14 -50.09 -18.02 17.07
C PHE A 14 -49.23 -16.88 16.58
N ALA A 15 -48.45 -16.23 17.47
CA ALA A 15 -47.45 -15.24 17.12
C ALA A 15 -46.24 -15.95 16.52
N VAL A 16 -46.13 -15.97 15.18
CA VAL A 16 -44.91 -16.39 14.48
C VAL A 16 -43.93 -15.24 14.62
N MET A 17 -42.94 -15.37 15.52
CA MET A 17 -41.76 -14.54 15.57
C MET A 17 -40.89 -14.85 14.35
N LEU A 18 -40.95 -14.01 13.31
CA LEU A 18 -39.96 -13.96 12.24
C LEU A 18 -38.64 -13.46 12.85
N LEU A 19 -37.77 -14.39 13.17
CA LEU A 19 -36.34 -14.10 13.35
C LEU A 19 -35.78 -13.65 11.99
N ALA A 20 -35.83 -12.35 11.74
CA ALA A 20 -35.04 -11.74 10.67
C ALA A 20 -33.56 -11.95 11.03
N GLY A 21 -32.99 -13.04 10.53
CA GLY A 21 -31.54 -13.23 10.56
C GLY A 21 -30.91 -12.02 9.86
N VAL A 22 -30.19 -11.20 10.62
CA VAL A 22 -29.28 -10.20 10.05
C VAL A 22 -28.20 -11.01 9.34
N SER A 23 -28.37 -11.23 8.03
CA SER A 23 -27.29 -11.72 7.19
C SER A 23 -26.21 -10.66 7.25
N ALA A 24 -25.15 -10.87 8.06
CA ALA A 24 -23.93 -10.11 7.92
C ALA A 24 -23.50 -10.31 6.46
N HIS A 25 -23.62 -9.26 5.65
CA HIS A 25 -23.09 -9.27 4.29
C HIS A 25 -21.59 -9.49 4.43
N ALA A 26 -21.11 -10.62 3.96
CA ALA A 26 -19.69 -10.82 3.70
C ALA A 26 -19.26 -9.74 2.71
N GLY A 27 -18.04 -9.19 2.84
CA GLY A 27 -17.52 -8.23 1.87
C GLY A 27 -17.42 -8.85 0.48
N GLU A 28 -17.43 -8.01 -0.55
CA GLU A 28 -17.39 -8.46 -1.96
C GLU A 28 -16.24 -9.45 -2.25
N LEU A 29 -15.10 -9.25 -1.60
CA LEU A 29 -13.95 -10.15 -1.75
C LEU A 29 -14.23 -11.54 -1.17
N MET A 30 -14.89 -11.64 -0.02
CA MET A 30 -15.26 -12.94 0.56
C MET A 30 -16.27 -13.70 -0.32
N ASP A 31 -17.26 -13.00 -0.89
CA ASP A 31 -18.22 -13.58 -1.83
C ASP A 31 -17.53 -14.05 -3.13
N ARG A 32 -16.57 -13.26 -3.63
CA ARG A 32 -15.74 -13.62 -4.78
C ARG A 32 -14.96 -14.91 -4.52
N ILE A 33 -14.30 -15.02 -3.38
CA ILE A 33 -13.55 -16.22 -2.96
C ILE A 33 -14.48 -17.42 -2.81
N ALA A 34 -15.61 -17.24 -2.14
CA ALA A 34 -16.60 -18.31 -1.92
C ALA A 34 -17.16 -18.85 -3.24
N SER A 35 -17.26 -18.01 -4.27
CA SER A 35 -17.64 -18.41 -5.64
C SER A 35 -16.52 -19.08 -6.44
N GLY A 36 -15.35 -19.33 -5.83
CA GLY A 36 -14.20 -19.99 -6.45
C GLY A 36 -13.39 -19.12 -7.44
N LYS A 37 -13.63 -17.80 -7.45
CA LYS A 37 -12.87 -16.86 -8.29
C LYS A 37 -11.52 -16.53 -7.68
N SER A 38 -10.58 -16.10 -8.52
CA SER A 38 -9.23 -15.66 -8.11
C SER A 38 -9.28 -14.36 -7.33
N ILE A 39 -8.33 -14.17 -6.41
CA ILE A 39 -8.02 -12.89 -5.77
C ILE A 39 -7.15 -12.08 -6.73
N ARG A 40 -7.57 -10.86 -7.07
CA ARG A 40 -6.85 -9.96 -7.98
C ARG A 40 -5.93 -9.04 -7.18
N ILE A 41 -4.62 -9.26 -7.27
CA ILE A 41 -3.62 -8.39 -6.67
C ILE A 41 -3.09 -7.39 -7.68
N GLY A 42 -3.10 -6.10 -7.34
CA GLY A 42 -2.64 -5.01 -8.19
C GLY A 42 -1.35 -4.39 -7.68
N TYR A 43 -0.42 -4.11 -8.59
CA TYR A 43 0.82 -3.40 -8.27
C TYR A 43 1.36 -2.65 -9.49
N ALA A 44 2.22 -1.65 -9.24
CA ALA A 44 3.00 -0.96 -10.25
C ALA A 44 4.40 -1.58 -10.35
N ASN A 45 5.18 -1.17 -11.34
CA ASN A 45 6.56 -1.63 -11.50
C ASN A 45 7.51 -0.82 -10.60
N GLU A 46 7.58 -1.21 -9.33
CA GLU A 46 8.30 -0.51 -8.24
C GLU A 46 9.30 -1.43 -7.52
N PRO A 47 10.42 -1.83 -8.17
CA PRO A 47 11.44 -2.62 -7.47
C PRO A 47 12.06 -1.84 -6.30
N PRO A 48 12.35 -2.49 -5.16
CA PRO A 48 12.17 -3.90 -4.84
C PRO A 48 10.84 -4.22 -4.14
N PHE A 49 9.86 -3.30 -4.12
CA PHE A 49 8.58 -3.45 -3.41
C PHE A 49 7.66 -4.47 -4.08
N ALA A 50 7.24 -4.17 -5.31
CA ALA A 50 6.42 -5.04 -6.14
C ALA A 50 6.65 -4.72 -7.61
N TYR A 51 6.84 -5.73 -8.43
CA TYR A 51 7.09 -5.59 -9.85
C TYR A 51 6.89 -6.93 -10.57
N PRO A 52 6.65 -6.94 -11.89
CA PRO A 52 6.69 -8.17 -12.67
C PRO A 52 8.15 -8.59 -12.91
N ASP A 53 8.49 -9.86 -12.67
CA ASP A 53 9.78 -10.41 -13.08
C ASP A 53 9.85 -10.62 -14.60
N ALA A 54 10.94 -11.24 -15.08
CA ALA A 54 11.13 -11.50 -16.50
C ALA A 54 10.08 -12.46 -17.10
N ASP A 55 9.45 -13.29 -16.28
CA ASP A 55 8.36 -14.21 -16.66
C ASP A 55 6.97 -13.60 -16.40
N ASN A 56 6.88 -12.31 -16.10
CA ASN A 56 5.66 -11.60 -15.68
C ASN A 56 5.01 -12.16 -14.39
N LYS A 57 5.79 -12.81 -13.52
CA LYS A 57 5.33 -13.24 -12.19
C LYS A 57 5.49 -12.13 -11.18
N PRO A 58 4.66 -12.10 -10.13
CA PRO A 58 4.77 -11.10 -9.08
C PRO A 58 6.06 -11.30 -8.27
N ALA A 59 6.96 -10.34 -8.35
CA ALA A 59 8.22 -10.24 -7.61
C ALA A 59 8.21 -9.03 -6.67
N GLY A 60 9.19 -8.94 -5.77
CA GLY A 60 9.30 -7.89 -4.77
C GLY A 60 8.83 -8.33 -3.38
N TYR A 61 9.35 -7.67 -2.33
CA TYR A 61 9.11 -8.13 -0.96
C TYR A 61 7.65 -8.02 -0.52
N VAL A 62 6.90 -7.03 -1.02
CA VAL A 62 5.47 -6.89 -0.68
C VAL A 62 4.67 -8.03 -1.33
N ASN A 63 4.90 -8.31 -2.62
CA ASN A 63 4.25 -9.45 -3.28
C ASN A 63 4.61 -10.76 -2.61
N ALA A 64 5.90 -11.00 -2.30
CA ALA A 64 6.35 -12.23 -1.64
C ALA A 64 5.69 -12.41 -0.26
N HIS A 65 5.62 -11.32 0.54
CA HIS A 65 4.93 -11.33 1.83
C HIS A 65 3.44 -11.64 1.68
N VAL A 66 2.74 -10.93 0.79
CA VAL A 66 1.28 -11.10 0.60
C VAL A 66 0.94 -12.50 0.11
N LEU A 67 1.71 -13.03 -0.86
CA LEU A 67 1.51 -14.40 -1.34
C LEU A 67 1.74 -15.43 -0.23
N GLY A 68 2.71 -15.20 0.66
CA GLY A 68 2.93 -16.02 1.85
C GLY A 68 1.73 -15.98 2.80
N VAL A 69 1.21 -14.80 3.13
CA VAL A 69 0.03 -14.64 3.99
C VAL A 69 -1.20 -15.31 3.36
N LEU A 70 -1.46 -15.10 2.07
CA LEU A 70 -2.60 -15.71 1.38
C LEU A 70 -2.50 -17.24 1.37
N LYS A 71 -1.29 -17.79 1.21
CA LYS A 71 -1.04 -19.23 1.30
C LYS A 71 -1.33 -19.77 2.71
N GLU A 72 -0.92 -19.07 3.78
CA GLU A 72 -1.27 -19.42 5.16
C GLU A 72 -2.79 -19.40 5.41
N MET A 73 -3.52 -18.53 4.69
CA MET A 73 -4.98 -18.48 4.72
C MET A 73 -5.65 -19.56 3.87
N GLY A 74 -4.88 -20.36 3.10
CA GLY A 74 -5.40 -21.40 2.20
C GLY A 74 -5.89 -20.86 0.85
N TYR A 75 -5.49 -19.65 0.45
CA TYR A 75 -5.84 -19.04 -0.84
C TYR A 75 -4.67 -19.15 -1.83
N ASP A 76 -4.87 -19.91 -2.89
CA ASP A 76 -3.88 -20.20 -3.94
C ASP A 76 -4.27 -19.66 -5.33
N LYS A 77 -5.54 -19.29 -5.52
CA LYS A 77 -6.04 -18.76 -6.79
C LYS A 77 -5.80 -17.25 -6.86
N ILE A 78 -4.64 -16.86 -7.36
CA ILE A 78 -4.23 -15.46 -7.45
C ILE A 78 -4.13 -15.05 -8.93
N GLU A 79 -4.65 -13.88 -9.24
CA GLU A 79 -4.50 -13.18 -10.51
C GLU A 79 -3.73 -11.88 -10.28
N THR A 80 -2.76 -11.58 -11.13
CA THR A 80 -1.93 -10.38 -11.01
C THR A 80 -2.32 -9.34 -12.06
N VAL A 81 -2.43 -8.09 -11.63
CA VAL A 81 -2.74 -6.95 -12.50
C VAL A 81 -1.65 -5.89 -12.32
N VAL A 82 -0.84 -5.70 -13.37
CA VAL A 82 0.15 -4.63 -13.40
C VAL A 82 -0.50 -3.38 -13.97
N THR A 83 -0.35 -2.25 -13.27
CA THR A 83 -0.90 -0.96 -13.70
C THR A 83 0.02 0.18 -13.24
N ASP A 84 -0.22 1.39 -13.71
CA ASP A 84 0.46 2.57 -13.20
C ASP A 84 0.09 2.83 -11.73
N TRP A 85 1.01 3.45 -10.98
CA TRP A 85 0.80 3.74 -9.56
C TRP A 85 -0.51 4.49 -9.28
N GLY A 86 -0.79 5.52 -10.05
CA GLY A 86 -2.03 6.31 -9.93
C GLY A 86 -3.32 5.53 -10.22
N GLY A 87 -3.22 4.36 -10.86
CA GLY A 87 -4.35 3.47 -11.15
C GLY A 87 -4.71 2.49 -10.03
N LEU A 88 -3.86 2.36 -8.99
CA LEU A 88 -4.01 1.33 -7.95
C LEU A 88 -5.25 1.57 -7.07
N ILE A 89 -5.38 2.74 -6.43
CA ILE A 89 -6.54 3.07 -5.58
C ILE A 89 -7.84 3.12 -6.41
N PRO A 90 -7.90 3.78 -7.57
CA PRO A 90 -9.05 3.70 -8.46
C PRO A 90 -9.39 2.26 -8.89
N GLY A 91 -8.39 1.40 -9.04
CA GLY A 91 -8.56 -0.03 -9.34
C GLY A 91 -9.30 -0.79 -8.24
N LEU A 92 -9.03 -0.50 -6.95
CA LEU A 92 -9.80 -1.03 -5.82
C LEU A 92 -11.23 -0.50 -5.83
N GLN A 93 -11.40 0.82 -5.98
CA GLN A 93 -12.71 1.48 -5.92
C GLN A 93 -13.67 1.05 -7.05
N SER A 94 -13.12 0.63 -8.20
CA SER A 94 -13.88 0.17 -9.37
C SER A 94 -13.95 -1.34 -9.52
N ASP A 95 -13.67 -2.11 -8.46
CA ASP A 95 -13.68 -3.58 -8.46
C ASP A 95 -12.80 -4.27 -9.50
N ARG A 96 -11.80 -3.58 -10.02
CA ARG A 96 -10.78 -4.18 -10.88
C ARG A 96 -9.70 -4.91 -10.10
N LEU A 97 -9.43 -4.48 -8.87
CA LEU A 97 -8.48 -5.06 -7.94
C LEU A 97 -9.18 -5.44 -6.63
N ASP A 98 -8.68 -6.47 -5.98
CA ASP A 98 -9.13 -6.88 -4.64
C ASP A 98 -8.13 -6.43 -3.57
N LEU A 99 -6.81 -6.52 -3.86
CA LEU A 99 -5.73 -6.04 -3.01
C LEU A 99 -4.78 -5.16 -3.83
N VAL A 100 -4.19 -4.16 -3.19
CA VAL A 100 -3.02 -3.43 -3.71
C VAL A 100 -1.79 -3.86 -2.93
N THR A 101 -0.85 -4.48 -3.64
CA THR A 101 0.40 -5.02 -3.09
C THR A 101 1.63 -4.20 -3.52
N GLY A 102 1.42 -3.00 -4.06
CA GLY A 102 2.47 -2.11 -4.57
C GLY A 102 3.35 -1.45 -3.51
N GLY A 103 3.16 -1.77 -2.23
CA GLY A 103 3.88 -1.08 -1.15
C GLY A 103 3.24 0.25 -0.78
N LEU A 104 1.92 0.30 -0.76
CA LEU A 104 1.16 1.50 -0.47
C LEU A 104 1.43 1.96 0.98
N TYR A 105 1.86 3.21 1.14
CA TYR A 105 2.06 3.79 2.47
C TYR A 105 0.73 4.13 3.12
N ILE A 106 0.61 3.84 4.42
CA ILE A 106 -0.51 4.27 5.23
C ILE A 106 -0.38 5.78 5.45
N LEU A 107 -1.30 6.56 4.89
CA LEU A 107 -1.39 8.01 5.02
C LEU A 107 -2.84 8.38 5.33
N HIS A 108 -3.05 9.42 6.13
CA HIS A 108 -4.39 9.92 6.46
C HIS A 108 -5.26 10.12 5.21
N SER A 109 -4.74 10.81 4.20
CA SER A 109 -5.43 11.08 2.93
C SER A 109 -5.85 9.81 2.17
N ARG A 110 -5.09 8.72 2.30
CA ARG A 110 -5.42 7.42 1.69
C ARG A 110 -6.41 6.63 2.55
N CYS A 111 -6.32 6.73 3.88
CA CYS A 111 -7.21 6.03 4.80
C CYS A 111 -8.69 6.44 4.64
N GLU A 112 -8.96 7.61 4.07
CA GLU A 112 -10.32 8.02 3.71
C GLU A 112 -10.93 7.14 2.61
N ASN A 113 -10.09 6.56 1.72
CA ASN A 113 -10.51 5.86 0.51
C ASN A 113 -10.17 4.37 0.50
N VAL A 114 -9.25 3.91 1.36
CA VAL A 114 -8.68 2.56 1.38
C VAL A 114 -8.70 2.02 2.80
N ALA A 115 -9.00 0.74 2.98
CA ALA A 115 -8.69 0.01 4.19
C ALA A 115 -7.26 -0.56 4.06
N PHE A 116 -6.50 -0.54 5.14
CA PHE A 116 -5.13 -1.03 5.16
C PHE A 116 -4.99 -2.26 6.04
N SER A 117 -4.08 -3.18 5.66
CA SER A 117 -3.56 -4.17 6.61
C SER A 117 -2.75 -3.49 7.70
N GLU A 118 -2.42 -4.20 8.78
CA GLU A 118 -1.33 -3.80 9.65
C GLU A 118 -0.04 -3.61 8.83
N PRO A 119 0.89 -2.72 9.24
CA PRO A 119 2.11 -2.49 8.48
C PRO A 119 2.95 -3.76 8.39
N LEU A 120 3.65 -3.92 7.27
CA LEU A 120 4.59 -5.04 7.04
C LEU A 120 6.05 -4.58 6.99
N ALA A 121 6.28 -3.28 6.80
CA ALA A 121 7.61 -2.67 6.82
C ALA A 121 7.55 -1.19 7.22
N LYS A 122 8.68 -0.69 7.76
CA LYS A 122 8.95 0.73 7.94
C LYS A 122 10.15 1.12 7.07
N VAL A 123 9.99 2.16 6.25
CA VAL A 123 11.01 2.59 5.27
C VAL A 123 11.26 4.08 5.36
N SER A 124 12.44 4.52 4.88
CA SER A 124 12.82 5.93 4.81
C SER A 124 12.82 6.42 3.37
N ASP A 125 12.59 7.70 3.16
CA ASP A 125 12.78 8.37 1.89
C ASP A 125 14.21 8.97 1.79
N ALA A 126 14.64 9.28 0.57
CA ALA A 126 15.90 9.98 0.28
C ALA A 126 15.80 10.67 -1.09
N PHE A 127 16.91 11.21 -1.55
CA PHE A 127 17.04 11.74 -2.91
C PHE A 127 18.11 11.00 -3.71
N ILE A 128 17.90 10.87 -5.00
CA ILE A 128 18.96 10.64 -5.99
C ILE A 128 19.35 11.99 -6.59
N VAL A 129 20.66 12.22 -6.73
CA VAL A 129 21.27 13.42 -7.29
C VAL A 129 22.40 13.06 -8.24
N LEU A 130 22.90 14.00 -9.04
CA LEU A 130 24.12 13.78 -9.83
C LEU A 130 25.34 13.61 -8.92
N PRO A 131 26.40 12.89 -9.38
CA PRO A 131 27.59 12.64 -8.59
C PRO A 131 28.22 13.94 -8.04
N GLY A 132 28.62 13.90 -6.77
CA GLY A 132 29.16 15.06 -6.05
C GLY A 132 28.10 16.06 -5.63
N ASN A 133 26.83 15.79 -5.85
CA ASN A 133 25.68 16.62 -5.46
C ASN A 133 25.87 18.11 -5.76
N PRO A 134 26.07 18.52 -7.04
CA PRO A 134 26.50 19.88 -7.41
C PRO A 134 25.51 20.97 -7.01
N LYS A 135 24.25 20.61 -6.70
CA LYS A 135 23.21 21.53 -6.24
C LYS A 135 23.03 21.52 -4.72
N GLY A 136 23.76 20.66 -4.00
CA GLY A 136 23.73 20.57 -2.54
C GLY A 136 22.41 20.06 -1.95
N ILE A 137 21.58 19.36 -2.72
CA ILE A 137 20.26 18.90 -2.28
C ILE A 137 20.39 17.67 -1.37
N LYS A 138 20.00 17.81 -0.11
CA LYS A 138 19.95 16.73 0.88
C LYS A 138 18.56 16.63 1.53
N THR A 139 17.82 17.72 1.55
CA THR A 139 16.50 17.84 2.20
C THR A 139 15.55 18.63 1.30
N TYR A 140 14.26 18.59 1.61
CA TYR A 140 13.25 19.44 0.94
C TYR A 140 13.53 20.94 1.14
N LYS A 141 14.13 21.34 2.28
CA LYS A 141 14.49 22.74 2.55
C LYS A 141 15.59 23.23 1.62
N ASP A 142 16.50 22.35 1.19
CA ASP A 142 17.52 22.73 0.20
C ASP A 142 16.87 23.03 -1.15
N LEU A 143 15.82 22.29 -1.56
CA LEU A 143 15.06 22.60 -2.78
C LEU A 143 14.41 23.98 -2.70
N VAL A 144 13.80 24.32 -1.55
CA VAL A 144 13.21 25.66 -1.33
C VAL A 144 14.27 26.74 -1.43
N SER A 145 15.42 26.57 -0.77
CA SER A 145 16.47 27.62 -0.71
C SER A 145 17.21 27.81 -2.02
N THR A 146 17.37 26.75 -2.82
CA THR A 146 18.09 26.80 -4.11
C THR A 146 17.18 27.11 -5.29
N GLY A 147 15.85 26.96 -5.14
CA GLY A 147 14.91 27.12 -6.25
C GLY A 147 14.94 25.99 -7.27
N GLU A 148 15.64 24.88 -6.96
CA GLU A 148 15.82 23.76 -7.88
C GLU A 148 14.57 22.87 -7.96
N THR A 149 14.42 22.19 -9.11
CA THR A 149 13.31 21.24 -9.34
C THR A 149 13.66 19.87 -8.81
N MET A 150 12.73 19.25 -8.08
CA MET A 150 12.73 17.81 -7.81
C MET A 150 11.81 17.07 -8.78
N VAL A 151 12.09 15.80 -9.03
CA VAL A 151 11.18 14.88 -9.73
C VAL A 151 10.74 13.76 -8.80
N THR A 152 9.48 13.34 -8.92
CA THR A 152 8.91 12.19 -8.21
C THR A 152 7.79 11.55 -9.04
N GLY A 153 7.28 10.39 -8.60
CA GLY A 153 6.19 9.71 -9.30
C GLY A 153 4.83 10.37 -9.06
N LEU A 154 3.99 10.34 -10.07
CA LEU A 154 2.61 10.83 -10.00
C LEU A 154 1.82 10.10 -8.88
N GLY A 155 1.25 10.85 -7.95
CA GLY A 155 0.48 10.30 -6.82
C GLY A 155 1.34 9.71 -5.70
N TYR A 156 2.67 9.93 -5.71
CA TYR A 156 3.53 9.53 -4.60
C TYR A 156 3.38 10.47 -3.40
N SER A 157 3.54 9.93 -2.20
CA SER A 157 3.51 10.69 -0.93
C SER A 157 4.56 11.79 -0.84
N LEU A 158 5.64 11.66 -1.59
CA LEU A 158 6.74 12.62 -1.62
C LEU A 158 6.30 13.99 -2.16
N ILE A 159 5.22 14.06 -2.94
CA ILE A 159 4.59 15.32 -3.38
C ILE A 159 4.02 16.06 -2.16
N GLU A 160 3.28 15.34 -1.30
CA GLU A 160 2.71 15.92 -0.06
C GLU A 160 3.82 16.32 0.91
N ASN A 161 4.85 15.48 1.07
CA ASN A 161 6.00 15.76 1.90
C ASN A 161 6.74 17.02 1.46
N ALA A 162 7.01 17.16 0.15
CA ALA A 162 7.64 18.34 -0.42
C ALA A 162 6.84 19.63 -0.18
N LYS A 163 5.53 19.59 -0.44
CA LYS A 163 4.62 20.73 -0.19
C LYS A 163 4.58 21.10 1.29
N LYS A 164 4.55 20.13 2.20
CA LYS A 164 4.58 20.36 3.65
C LYS A 164 5.86 21.05 4.12
N GLU A 165 7.00 20.76 3.47
CA GLU A 165 8.27 21.41 3.73
C GLU A 165 8.45 22.76 2.98
N GLY A 166 7.42 23.19 2.24
CA GLY A 166 7.37 24.48 1.58
C GLY A 166 7.88 24.49 0.12
N VAL A 167 8.12 23.33 -0.50
CA VAL A 167 8.50 23.25 -1.91
C VAL A 167 7.32 23.67 -2.77
N PRO A 168 7.43 24.72 -3.60
CA PRO A 168 6.36 25.17 -4.49
C PRO A 168 6.01 24.09 -5.53
N ALA A 169 4.73 24.00 -5.91
CA ALA A 169 4.28 23.04 -6.91
C ALA A 169 5.03 23.19 -8.26
N SER A 170 5.47 24.39 -8.61
CA SER A 170 6.29 24.66 -9.81
C SER A 170 7.69 24.03 -9.79
N GLN A 171 8.18 23.63 -8.62
CA GLN A 171 9.45 22.92 -8.44
C GLN A 171 9.29 21.41 -8.33
N ILE A 172 8.07 20.88 -8.46
CA ILE A 172 7.77 19.44 -8.39
C ILE A 172 7.41 18.95 -9.79
N MET A 173 8.30 18.16 -10.39
CA MET A 173 8.04 17.46 -11.65
C MET A 173 7.46 16.10 -11.35
N GLU A 174 6.30 15.80 -11.88
CA GLU A 174 5.64 14.49 -11.73
C GLU A 174 5.82 13.67 -13.01
N VAL A 175 6.23 12.40 -12.84
CA VAL A 175 6.48 11.45 -13.93
C VAL A 175 5.85 10.09 -13.62
N PRO A 176 5.71 9.18 -14.61
CA PRO A 176 5.05 7.88 -14.40
C PRO A 176 5.73 6.99 -13.34
N GLY A 177 7.08 6.98 -13.26
CA GLY A 177 7.75 6.07 -12.34
C GLY A 177 9.27 6.22 -12.28
N PRO A 178 9.96 5.25 -11.63
CA PRO A 178 11.40 5.32 -11.34
C PRO A 178 12.30 5.51 -12.55
N SER A 179 11.97 4.90 -13.69
CA SER A 179 12.78 5.02 -14.91
C SER A 179 12.82 6.45 -15.44
N GLU A 180 11.68 7.14 -15.49
CA GLU A 180 11.54 8.52 -15.91
C GLU A 180 12.15 9.49 -14.90
N MET A 181 12.06 9.16 -13.60
CA MET A 181 12.71 9.91 -12.53
C MET A 181 14.23 9.90 -12.70
N LEU A 182 14.84 8.72 -12.90
CA LEU A 182 16.26 8.57 -13.16
C LEU A 182 16.68 9.34 -14.42
N ALA A 183 15.93 9.20 -15.51
CA ALA A 183 16.19 9.90 -16.76
C ALA A 183 16.13 11.42 -16.59
N ALA A 184 15.23 11.96 -15.77
CA ALA A 184 15.10 13.38 -15.52
C ALA A 184 16.34 13.93 -14.79
N VAL A 185 16.85 13.22 -13.78
CA VAL A 185 18.06 13.64 -13.04
C VAL A 185 19.30 13.54 -13.92
N VAL A 186 19.50 12.42 -14.62
CA VAL A 186 20.67 12.21 -15.50
C VAL A 186 20.71 13.25 -16.64
N ALA A 187 19.55 13.65 -17.15
CA ALA A 187 19.43 14.69 -18.18
C ALA A 187 19.48 16.12 -17.63
N GLY A 188 19.64 16.32 -16.33
CA GLY A 188 19.67 17.65 -15.69
C GLY A 188 18.33 18.40 -15.72
N ARG A 189 17.20 17.73 -15.98
CA ARG A 189 15.86 18.32 -15.95
C ARG A 189 15.34 18.51 -14.52
N ALA A 190 15.86 17.76 -13.57
CA ALA A 190 15.63 17.91 -12.15
C ALA A 190 16.96 17.78 -11.40
N ALA A 191 17.13 18.54 -10.33
CA ALA A 191 18.33 18.48 -9.48
C ALA A 191 18.35 17.23 -8.62
N ALA A 192 17.18 16.72 -8.26
CA ALA A 192 17.02 15.54 -7.40
C ALA A 192 15.77 14.73 -7.78
N ALA A 193 15.82 13.42 -7.59
CA ALA A 193 14.64 12.56 -7.61
C ALA A 193 14.34 12.07 -6.19
N ALA A 194 13.12 12.33 -5.70
CA ALA A 194 12.66 11.91 -4.38
C ALA A 194 11.93 10.58 -4.46
N HIS A 195 12.36 9.58 -3.68
CA HIS A 195 11.70 8.27 -3.57
C HIS A 195 12.09 7.60 -2.24
N ASN A 196 11.51 6.42 -1.98
CA ASN A 196 12.01 5.58 -0.89
C ASN A 196 13.44 5.12 -1.15
N TYR A 197 14.20 4.99 -0.07
CA TYR A 197 15.63 4.69 -0.11
C TYR A 197 15.96 3.38 -0.84
N LEU A 198 15.11 2.34 -0.72
CA LEU A 198 15.38 1.04 -1.34
C LEU A 198 15.25 1.09 -2.86
N THR A 199 14.21 1.74 -3.39
CA THR A 199 14.07 1.95 -4.83
C THR A 199 15.21 2.82 -5.37
N LEU A 200 15.62 3.86 -4.62
CA LEU A 200 16.76 4.67 -5.02
C LEU A 200 18.06 3.86 -5.08
N LYS A 201 18.26 2.90 -4.19
CA LYS A 201 19.41 1.95 -4.26
C LYS A 201 19.37 1.13 -5.55
N ASP A 202 18.23 0.58 -5.90
CA ASP A 202 18.05 -0.18 -7.14
C ASP A 202 18.32 0.71 -8.38
N MET A 203 17.77 1.93 -8.38
CA MET A 203 17.99 2.91 -9.45
C MET A 203 19.49 3.30 -9.58
N ALA A 204 20.18 3.57 -8.47
CA ALA A 204 21.58 3.99 -8.48
C ALA A 204 22.51 2.86 -8.96
N GLU A 205 22.26 1.63 -8.57
CA GLU A 205 23.00 0.46 -9.05
C GLU A 205 22.85 0.29 -10.57
N LYS A 206 21.59 0.35 -11.08
CA LYS A 206 21.31 0.29 -12.53
C LYS A 206 21.91 1.47 -13.30
N ALA A 207 22.04 2.62 -12.66
CA ALA A 207 22.64 3.81 -13.27
C ALA A 207 24.17 3.75 -13.44
N GLY A 208 24.87 2.79 -12.79
CA GLY A 208 26.30 2.57 -12.98
C GLY A 208 27.16 3.78 -12.67
N GLY A 209 26.91 4.47 -11.54
CA GLY A 209 27.68 5.63 -11.09
C GLY A 209 27.27 6.98 -11.70
N LYS A 210 26.21 7.05 -12.48
CA LYS A 210 25.67 8.31 -13.05
C LYS A 210 24.90 9.14 -12.03
N VAL A 211 24.59 8.58 -10.88
CA VAL A 211 23.86 9.23 -9.78
C VAL A 211 24.40 8.74 -8.44
N GLU A 212 24.13 9.49 -7.39
CA GLU A 212 24.38 9.09 -5.99
C GLU A 212 23.12 9.31 -5.15
N ILE A 213 23.04 8.64 -3.98
CA ILE A 213 21.91 8.72 -3.07
C ILE A 213 22.32 9.57 -1.87
N THR A 214 21.43 10.46 -1.44
CA THR A 214 21.63 11.23 -0.22
C THR A 214 21.41 10.37 1.03
N ASP A 215 21.91 10.82 2.18
CA ASP A 215 21.67 10.16 3.45
C ASP A 215 20.17 10.23 3.81
N PRO A 216 19.47 9.08 3.97
CA PRO A 216 18.06 9.05 4.35
C PRO A 216 17.80 9.65 5.74
N ASN A 217 18.82 9.71 6.62
CA ASN A 217 18.70 10.32 7.94
C ASN A 217 18.77 11.86 7.90
N ALA A 218 19.09 12.47 6.75
CA ALA A 218 19.01 13.91 6.59
C ALA A 218 17.56 14.41 6.54
N LEU A 219 16.62 13.55 6.17
CA LEU A 219 15.19 13.88 6.16
C LEU A 219 14.59 13.77 7.57
N PRO A 220 13.55 14.58 7.89
CA PRO A 220 12.87 14.52 9.18
C PRO A 220 12.27 13.14 9.47
N GLU A 221 12.25 12.73 10.75
CA GLU A 221 11.72 11.42 11.18
C GLU A 221 10.27 11.19 10.71
N TRP A 222 9.48 12.25 10.61
CA TRP A 222 8.10 12.16 10.13
C TRP A 222 7.98 11.78 8.64
N THR A 223 9.05 11.78 7.85
CA THR A 223 9.06 11.28 6.46
C THR A 223 9.24 9.77 6.36
N LYS A 224 9.52 9.08 7.46
CA LYS A 224 9.51 7.62 7.49
C LYS A 224 8.09 7.09 7.34
N ASN A 225 7.93 6.06 6.52
CA ASN A 225 6.63 5.57 6.08
C ASN A 225 6.42 4.10 6.44
N TRP A 226 5.17 3.73 6.69
CA TRP A 226 4.75 2.35 6.94
C TRP A 226 4.11 1.77 5.70
N VAL A 227 4.72 0.71 5.19
CA VAL A 227 4.29 -0.05 4.02
C VAL A 227 3.20 -1.03 4.43
N SER A 228 2.13 -1.07 3.67
CA SER A 228 0.97 -1.92 3.94
C SER A 228 0.32 -2.41 2.65
N VAL A 229 -0.69 -3.25 2.79
CA VAL A 229 -1.55 -3.74 1.71
C VAL A 229 -2.85 -2.94 1.74
N GLY A 230 -3.28 -2.47 0.58
CA GLY A 230 -4.55 -1.75 0.44
C GLY A 230 -5.71 -2.67 0.05
N PHE A 231 -6.90 -2.40 0.59
CA PHE A 231 -8.14 -3.13 0.34
C PHE A 231 -9.30 -2.14 0.14
N ARG A 232 -10.42 -2.60 -0.44
CA ARG A 232 -11.66 -1.83 -0.38
C ARG A 232 -12.13 -1.67 1.07
N LYS A 233 -12.74 -0.55 1.38
CA LYS A 233 -13.31 -0.31 2.72
C LYS A 233 -14.48 -1.25 3.07
N SER A 234 -15.12 -1.83 2.06
CA SER A 234 -16.17 -2.84 2.22
C SER A 234 -15.67 -4.20 2.68
N ASP A 235 -14.38 -4.52 2.44
CA ASP A 235 -13.80 -5.85 2.68
C ASP A 235 -13.18 -6.00 4.09
N LYS A 236 -13.75 -5.35 5.11
CA LYS A 236 -13.23 -5.34 6.49
C LYS A 236 -13.04 -6.74 7.08
N ASP A 237 -13.98 -7.63 6.81
CA ASP A 237 -13.95 -9.02 7.27
C ASP A 237 -12.74 -9.79 6.69
N PHE A 238 -12.37 -9.51 5.43
CA PHE A 238 -11.16 -10.07 4.84
C PHE A 238 -9.91 -9.44 5.44
N VAL A 239 -9.88 -8.12 5.65
CA VAL A 239 -8.75 -7.41 6.27
C VAL A 239 -8.46 -7.96 7.67
N GLU A 240 -9.48 -8.20 8.49
CA GLU A 240 -9.32 -8.78 9.83
C GLU A 240 -8.68 -10.18 9.77
N LYS A 241 -9.14 -11.04 8.84
CA LYS A 241 -8.57 -12.38 8.64
C LYS A 241 -7.14 -12.29 8.10
N PHE A 242 -6.88 -11.38 7.15
CA PHE A 242 -5.55 -11.13 6.61
C PHE A 242 -4.60 -10.68 7.71
N ASN A 243 -4.97 -9.72 8.54
CA ASN A 243 -4.17 -9.23 9.66
C ASN A 243 -3.86 -10.33 10.68
N ALA A 244 -4.84 -11.20 10.98
CA ALA A 244 -4.62 -12.33 11.87
C ALA A 244 -3.60 -13.35 11.32
N ALA A 245 -3.62 -13.60 10.01
CA ALA A 245 -2.64 -14.45 9.32
C ALA A 245 -1.28 -13.75 9.21
N GLN A 246 -1.25 -12.46 8.82
CA GLN A 246 -0.03 -11.65 8.74
C GLN A 246 0.69 -11.61 10.09
N LYS A 247 -0.01 -11.43 11.20
CA LYS A 247 0.59 -11.42 12.55
C LYS A 247 1.34 -12.71 12.88
N LYS A 248 0.88 -13.85 12.33
CA LYS A 248 1.55 -15.15 12.53
C LYS A 248 2.74 -15.33 11.58
N TYR A 249 2.68 -14.74 10.39
CA TYR A 249 3.67 -14.91 9.33
C TYR A 249 4.81 -13.88 9.40
N LEU A 250 4.51 -12.64 9.80
CA LEU A 250 5.47 -11.54 9.84
C LEU A 250 6.65 -11.85 10.76
N GLY A 251 7.87 -11.68 10.24
CA GLY A 251 9.12 -11.93 10.96
C GLY A 251 9.47 -13.41 11.14
N THR A 252 8.69 -14.36 10.62
CA THR A 252 9.06 -15.78 10.66
C THR A 252 10.24 -16.08 9.72
N ALA A 253 10.97 -17.16 9.98
CA ALA A 253 12.04 -17.62 9.09
C ALA A 253 11.54 -17.82 7.63
N ALA A 254 10.32 -18.34 7.45
CA ALA A 254 9.72 -18.54 6.14
C ALA A 254 9.47 -17.21 5.42
N MET A 255 8.94 -16.21 6.12
CA MET A 255 8.78 -14.87 5.56
C MET A 255 10.12 -14.24 5.22
N MET A 256 11.07 -14.25 6.15
CA MET A 256 12.39 -13.63 5.95
C MET A 256 13.15 -14.26 4.77
N GLU A 257 13.07 -15.56 4.58
CA GLU A 257 13.68 -16.24 3.42
C GLU A 257 12.97 -15.82 2.11
N ALA A 258 11.63 -15.69 2.11
CA ALA A 258 10.86 -15.28 0.93
C ALA A 258 11.16 -13.85 0.48
N VAL A 259 11.45 -12.93 1.42
CA VAL A 259 11.69 -11.50 1.12
C VAL A 259 13.15 -11.13 0.95
N LYS A 260 14.09 -12.00 1.40
CA LYS A 260 15.52 -11.77 1.36
C LYS A 260 16.08 -11.36 -0.03
N PRO A 261 15.63 -11.95 -1.15
CA PRO A 261 16.09 -11.54 -2.48
C PRO A 261 15.78 -10.08 -2.83
N TYR A 262 14.84 -9.46 -2.11
CA TYR A 262 14.31 -8.13 -2.38
C TYR A 262 14.79 -7.07 -1.38
N ARG A 263 15.96 -7.26 -0.74
CA ARG A 263 16.58 -6.29 0.18
C ARG A 263 15.78 -6.00 1.45
N TYR A 264 14.82 -6.83 1.79
CA TYR A 264 14.11 -6.76 3.06
C TYR A 264 14.96 -7.40 4.15
N ASP A 265 15.09 -6.73 5.29
CA ASP A 265 15.78 -7.25 6.47
C ASP A 265 15.02 -6.94 7.76
N GLU A 266 15.49 -7.48 8.88
CA GLU A 266 14.82 -7.34 10.19
C GLU A 266 14.67 -5.89 10.66
N SER A 267 15.52 -4.97 10.21
CA SER A 267 15.45 -3.55 10.58
C SER A 267 14.22 -2.85 10.01
N MET A 268 13.62 -3.44 8.98
CA MET A 268 12.40 -2.95 8.35
C MET A 268 11.11 -3.43 9.03
N LEU A 269 11.19 -4.42 9.92
CA LEU A 269 10.02 -4.91 10.64
C LEU A 269 9.36 -3.75 11.41
N PRO A 270 8.03 -3.58 11.28
CA PRO A 270 7.30 -2.61 12.11
C PRO A 270 7.39 -3.04 13.57
N LYS A 271 7.28 -2.08 14.47
CA LYS A 271 7.25 -2.34 15.92
C LYS A 271 5.80 -2.45 16.38
N ASP A 272 5.35 -1.49 17.17
CA ASP A 272 4.02 -1.49 17.81
C ASP A 272 3.00 -0.61 17.09
N GLU A 273 3.40 0.02 15.98
CA GLU A 273 2.51 0.92 15.25
C GLU A 273 1.42 0.13 14.51
N THR A 274 0.15 0.49 14.75
CA THR A 274 -1.01 -0.10 14.06
C THR A 274 -1.46 0.76 12.89
N ALA A 275 -2.15 0.15 11.92
CA ALA A 275 -2.74 0.89 10.80
C ALA A 275 -3.70 1.98 11.26
N GLU A 276 -4.51 1.72 12.30
CA GLU A 276 -5.43 2.68 12.90
C GLU A 276 -4.69 3.90 13.45
N TRP A 277 -3.64 3.67 14.26
CA TRP A 277 -2.85 4.76 14.83
C TRP A 277 -2.17 5.58 13.72
N ILE A 278 -1.62 4.92 12.69
CA ILE A 278 -0.94 5.59 11.59
C ILE A 278 -1.94 6.44 10.80
N CYS A 279 -3.12 5.91 10.46
CA CYS A 279 -4.18 6.67 9.79
C CYS A 279 -4.60 7.94 10.55
N ALA A 280 -4.59 7.90 11.88
CA ALA A 280 -4.97 9.04 12.69
C ALA A 280 -3.86 10.10 12.85
N ASN A 281 -2.57 9.72 12.68
CA ASN A 281 -1.43 10.56 13.04
C ASN A 281 -0.47 10.91 11.88
N ARG A 282 -0.77 10.44 10.66
CA ARG A 282 0.15 10.61 9.52
C ARG A 282 -0.45 11.34 8.34
#